data_78f9c9f40112b230e28d8fb494103c16
#
_entry.id   78f9c9f40112b230e28d8fb494103c16
#
_cell.length_a   1.000
_cell.length_b   1.000
_cell.length_c   1.000
_cell.angle_alpha   90.00
_cell.angle_beta   90.00
_cell.angle_gamma   90.00
#
_symmetry.space_group_name_H-M   'P 1'
#
loop_
_entity.id
_entity.type
_entity.pdbx_description
1 polymer ?
#
loop_
_entity_poly.entity_id
_entity_poly.type
_entity_poly.pdbx_seq_one_letter_code
_entity_poly.pdbx_strand_id
1 'polypeptide(L)'
;MVAAGLTMLVGVAGALAQNDVKRILSFHVVSQIGYMLMGLGLFTVAGVAGAVLFLVHQIPVKTVMFLVGGLIEDDQGNSSLDKVGGLAARRPIIAVLFAIPALSLAGIPPFSGFVAKLSLIDAGINAGSVAIVVVALVASMFTLLSMSKIWLGVFWREPTPPSEPASSKASKRTMNGATMAAVAGTLAVVALAGPLWNMSEEIARDLLDGQTYIDEVLGTDRGGVASP
;
A
#
# COMPACT_ATOMS: atom_id res chain seq x y z
N MET A 1 -16.13 6.40 -9.84
CA MET A 1 -16.11 4.92 -9.82
C MET A 1 -15.42 4.31 -11.03
N VAL A 2 -15.79 4.63 -12.29
CA VAL A 2 -15.16 4.06 -13.49
C VAL A 2 -13.65 4.28 -13.51
N ALA A 3 -13.19 5.50 -13.26
CA ALA A 3 -11.76 5.81 -13.19
C ALA A 3 -11.04 4.99 -12.10
N ALA A 4 -11.65 4.83 -10.92
CA ALA A 4 -11.10 4.01 -9.83
C ALA A 4 -10.92 2.55 -10.27
N GLY A 5 -11.94 1.96 -10.87
CA GLY A 5 -11.89 0.58 -11.36
C GLY A 5 -10.84 0.38 -12.46
N LEU A 6 -10.79 1.27 -13.44
CA LEU A 6 -9.79 1.22 -14.51
C LEU A 6 -8.37 1.36 -13.94
N THR A 7 -8.16 2.29 -13.00
CA THR A 7 -6.85 2.49 -12.36
C THR A 7 -6.41 1.23 -11.60
N MET A 8 -7.33 0.58 -10.86
CA MET A 8 -7.03 -0.70 -10.19
C MET A 8 -6.60 -1.78 -11.19
N LEU A 9 -7.42 -2.03 -12.23
CA LEU A 9 -7.21 -3.13 -13.16
C LEU A 9 -6.01 -2.90 -14.08
N VAL A 10 -5.87 -1.71 -14.66
CA VAL A 10 -4.72 -1.37 -15.52
C VAL A 10 -3.42 -1.42 -14.73
N GLY A 11 -3.43 -0.88 -13.50
CA GLY A 11 -2.26 -0.92 -12.64
C GLY A 11 -1.82 -2.34 -12.30
N VAL A 12 -2.75 -3.20 -11.87
CA VAL A 12 -2.38 -4.58 -11.51
C VAL A 12 -2.05 -5.45 -12.73
N ALA A 13 -2.73 -5.27 -13.85
CA ALA A 13 -2.39 -5.96 -15.11
C ALA A 13 -1.00 -5.54 -15.60
N GLY A 14 -0.70 -4.22 -15.54
CA GLY A 14 0.63 -3.70 -15.82
C GLY A 14 1.71 -4.30 -14.92
N ALA A 15 1.44 -4.46 -13.63
CA ALA A 15 2.35 -5.13 -12.69
C ALA A 15 2.62 -6.60 -13.08
N LEU A 16 1.58 -7.34 -13.42
CA LEU A 16 1.73 -8.75 -13.85
C LEU A 16 2.52 -8.91 -15.16
N ALA A 17 2.43 -7.93 -16.06
CA ALA A 17 3.15 -7.92 -17.33
C ALA A 17 4.66 -7.64 -17.18
N GLN A 18 5.10 -7.02 -16.07
CA GLN A 18 6.52 -6.71 -15.86
C GLN A 18 7.31 -7.90 -15.31
N ASN A 19 8.60 -7.98 -15.67
CA ASN A 19 9.57 -8.95 -15.15
C ASN A 19 10.69 -8.29 -14.32
N ASP A 20 10.49 -7.09 -13.86
CA ASP A 20 11.44 -6.35 -13.02
C ASP A 20 10.77 -5.95 -11.71
N VAL A 21 11.42 -6.23 -10.57
CA VAL A 21 10.85 -6.02 -9.23
C VAL A 21 10.40 -4.56 -9.05
N LYS A 22 11.25 -3.58 -9.39
CA LYS A 22 10.94 -2.17 -9.18
C LYS A 22 9.80 -1.70 -10.09
N ARG A 23 9.75 -2.18 -11.34
CA ARG A 23 8.64 -1.89 -12.28
C ARG A 23 7.33 -2.49 -11.79
N ILE A 24 7.34 -3.74 -11.32
CA ILE A 24 6.16 -4.37 -10.71
C ILE A 24 5.64 -3.51 -9.57
N LEU A 25 6.52 -3.08 -8.65
CA LEU A 25 6.16 -2.25 -7.51
C LEU A 25 5.60 -0.89 -7.93
N SER A 26 6.14 -0.27 -8.99
CA SER A 26 5.65 1.00 -9.53
C SER A 26 4.22 0.88 -10.09
N PHE A 27 3.92 -0.17 -10.86
CA PHE A 27 2.56 -0.42 -11.34
C PHE A 27 1.58 -0.70 -10.19
N HIS A 28 2.05 -1.32 -9.10
CA HIS A 28 1.24 -1.46 -7.90
C HIS A 28 0.94 -0.13 -7.20
N VAL A 29 1.78 0.91 -7.34
CA VAL A 29 1.41 2.25 -6.84
C VAL A 29 0.16 2.74 -7.58
N VAL A 30 0.16 2.63 -8.91
CA VAL A 30 -1.00 3.02 -9.73
C VAL A 30 -2.25 2.25 -9.32
N SER A 31 -2.18 0.92 -9.22
CA SER A 31 -3.32 0.09 -8.82
C SER A 31 -3.88 0.50 -7.45
N GLN A 32 -3.02 0.79 -6.48
CA GLN A 32 -3.45 1.14 -5.12
C GLN A 32 -4.09 2.54 -5.04
N ILE A 33 -3.69 3.48 -5.91
CA ILE A 33 -4.39 4.77 -6.05
C ILE A 33 -5.85 4.54 -6.45
N GLY A 34 -6.15 3.51 -7.24
CA GLY A 34 -7.53 3.14 -7.60
C GLY A 34 -8.41 2.84 -6.39
N TYR A 35 -7.85 2.19 -5.34
CA TYR A 35 -8.59 1.96 -4.08
C TYR A 35 -8.87 3.28 -3.33
N MET A 36 -7.95 4.21 -3.33
CA MET A 36 -8.16 5.54 -2.72
C MET A 36 -9.24 6.31 -3.49
N LEU A 37 -9.18 6.28 -4.83
CA LEU A 37 -10.21 6.87 -5.69
C LEU A 37 -11.58 6.22 -5.51
N MET A 38 -11.64 4.90 -5.24
CA MET A 38 -12.88 4.22 -4.88
C MET A 38 -13.48 4.82 -3.60
N GLY A 39 -12.70 4.93 -2.53
CA GLY A 39 -13.17 5.48 -1.26
C GLY A 39 -13.67 6.92 -1.38
N LEU A 40 -12.92 7.78 -2.08
CA LEU A 40 -13.33 9.15 -2.37
C LEU A 40 -14.60 9.20 -3.25
N GLY A 41 -14.68 8.35 -4.27
CA GLY A 41 -15.81 8.32 -5.21
C GLY A 41 -17.10 7.75 -4.62
N LEU A 42 -17.08 7.08 -3.47
CA LEU A 42 -18.27 6.68 -2.71
C LEU A 42 -18.99 7.88 -2.09
N PHE A 43 -18.28 8.96 -1.84
CA PHE A 43 -18.81 10.21 -1.25
C PHE A 43 -19.56 9.97 0.07
N THR A 44 -19.08 9.04 0.88
CA THR A 44 -19.59 8.71 2.21
C THR A 44 -18.48 8.85 3.24
N VAL A 45 -18.85 9.14 4.49
CA VAL A 45 -17.86 9.23 5.58
C VAL A 45 -17.02 7.94 5.66
N ALA A 46 -17.66 6.77 5.62
CA ALA A 46 -16.96 5.48 5.65
C ALA A 46 -16.03 5.29 4.44
N GLY A 47 -16.44 5.72 3.24
CA GLY A 47 -15.62 5.64 2.03
C GLY A 47 -14.38 6.52 2.11
N VAL A 48 -14.55 7.79 2.50
CA VAL A 48 -13.44 8.74 2.65
C VAL A 48 -12.52 8.30 3.79
N ALA A 49 -13.06 7.88 4.93
CA ALA A 49 -12.27 7.34 6.06
C ALA A 49 -11.45 6.11 5.64
N GLY A 50 -12.06 5.18 4.88
CA GLY A 50 -11.38 4.04 4.31
C GLY A 50 -10.23 4.44 3.36
N ALA A 51 -10.42 5.48 2.54
CA ALA A 51 -9.36 5.99 1.66
C ALA A 51 -8.20 6.61 2.45
N VAL A 52 -8.48 7.37 3.52
CA VAL A 52 -7.47 7.94 4.41
C VAL A 52 -6.68 6.83 5.12
N LEU A 53 -7.37 5.86 5.72
CA LEU A 53 -6.72 4.71 6.36
C LEU A 53 -5.87 3.93 5.37
N PHE A 54 -6.37 3.74 4.15
CA PHE A 54 -5.64 3.05 3.10
C PHE A 54 -4.38 3.82 2.68
N LEU A 55 -4.43 5.15 2.61
CA LEU A 55 -3.27 5.99 2.34
C LEU A 55 -2.21 5.83 3.44
N VAL A 56 -2.61 5.91 4.71
CA VAL A 56 -1.71 5.74 5.88
C VAL A 56 -1.05 4.35 5.84
N HIS A 57 -1.82 3.29 5.53
CA HIS A 57 -1.28 1.95 5.34
C HIS A 57 -0.24 1.89 4.20
N GLN A 58 -0.49 2.54 3.07
CA GLN A 58 0.36 2.45 1.88
C GLN A 58 1.75 3.05 2.08
N ILE A 59 1.87 4.13 2.85
CA ILE A 59 3.15 4.85 3.04
C ILE A 59 4.26 3.92 3.54
N PRO A 60 4.17 3.27 4.71
CA PRO A 60 5.24 2.39 5.20
C PRO A 60 5.39 1.13 4.35
N VAL A 61 4.30 0.53 3.89
CA VAL A 61 4.35 -0.70 3.07
C VAL A 61 5.12 -0.46 1.78
N LYS A 62 4.84 0.61 1.06
CA LYS A 62 5.57 0.95 -0.18
C LYS A 62 7.01 1.30 0.08
N THR A 63 7.29 2.06 1.13
CA THR A 63 8.66 2.37 1.53
C THR A 63 9.48 1.10 1.74
N VAL A 64 8.95 0.14 2.52
CA VAL A 64 9.64 -1.15 2.73
C VAL A 64 9.83 -1.91 1.42
N MET A 65 8.80 -2.01 0.58
CA MET A 65 8.89 -2.75 -0.68
C MET A 65 9.98 -2.22 -1.60
N PHE A 66 10.10 -0.88 -1.75
CA PHE A 66 11.15 -0.28 -2.56
C PHE A 66 12.54 -0.42 -1.93
N LEU A 67 12.67 -0.31 -0.60
CA LEU A 67 13.92 -0.56 0.09
C LEU A 67 14.37 -2.02 -0.08
N VAL A 68 13.46 -2.98 0.04
CA VAL A 68 13.76 -4.40 -0.22
C VAL A 68 14.12 -4.63 -1.69
N GLY A 69 13.43 -3.98 -2.63
CA GLY A 69 13.80 -3.98 -4.05
C GLY A 69 15.24 -3.50 -4.28
N GLY A 70 15.66 -2.47 -3.53
CA GLY A 70 17.05 -2.00 -3.52
C GLY A 70 18.04 -3.00 -2.91
N LEU A 71 17.65 -3.67 -1.82
CA LEU A 71 18.47 -4.75 -1.21
C LEU A 71 18.67 -5.94 -2.14
N ILE A 72 17.62 -6.33 -2.89
CA ILE A 72 17.67 -7.40 -3.89
C ILE A 72 18.67 -7.01 -4.99
N GLU A 73 18.55 -5.79 -5.53
CA GLU A 73 19.43 -5.31 -6.59
C GLU A 73 20.89 -5.19 -6.13
N ASP A 74 21.13 -4.70 -4.91
CA ASP A 74 22.47 -4.61 -4.35
C ASP A 74 23.13 -6.00 -4.11
N ASP A 75 22.35 -7.02 -3.72
CA ASP A 75 22.87 -8.38 -3.48
C ASP A 75 23.06 -9.16 -4.79
N GLN A 76 22.18 -8.99 -5.77
CA GLN A 76 22.15 -9.77 -7.02
C GLN A 76 22.77 -9.04 -8.21
N GLY A 77 23.03 -7.72 -8.10
CA GLY A 77 23.46 -6.85 -9.21
C GLY A 77 22.37 -6.61 -10.25
N ASN A 78 21.15 -7.07 -10.03
CA ASN A 78 20.03 -6.96 -10.98
C ASN A 78 18.69 -7.00 -10.24
N SER A 79 17.64 -6.40 -10.84
CA SER A 79 16.26 -6.44 -10.34
C SER A 79 15.31 -7.28 -11.24
N SER A 80 15.81 -7.80 -12.36
CA SER A 80 15.01 -8.62 -13.28
C SER A 80 14.78 -10.01 -12.73
N LEU A 81 13.52 -10.46 -12.68
CA LEU A 81 13.11 -11.79 -12.19
C LEU A 81 13.77 -12.95 -12.97
N ASP A 82 14.22 -12.70 -14.20
CA ASP A 82 14.89 -13.71 -15.03
C ASP A 82 16.37 -13.90 -14.66
N LYS A 83 16.95 -12.92 -13.95
CA LYS A 83 18.39 -12.88 -13.62
C LYS A 83 18.68 -12.99 -12.12
N VAL A 84 17.67 -13.05 -11.27
CA VAL A 84 17.80 -13.17 -9.82
C VAL A 84 17.26 -14.51 -9.33
N GLY A 85 17.72 -14.98 -8.16
CA GLY A 85 17.19 -16.21 -7.57
C GLY A 85 17.88 -16.67 -6.30
N GLY A 86 17.27 -17.61 -5.56
CA GLY A 86 17.84 -18.29 -4.41
C GLY A 86 18.06 -17.42 -3.16
N LEU A 87 17.39 -16.26 -3.09
CA LEU A 87 17.66 -15.30 -2.01
C LEU A 87 17.16 -15.80 -0.65
N ALA A 88 16.10 -16.64 -0.61
CA ALA A 88 15.57 -17.19 0.65
C ALA A 88 16.62 -18.01 1.40
N ALA A 89 17.42 -18.81 0.71
CA ALA A 89 18.45 -19.62 1.33
C ALA A 89 19.69 -18.80 1.73
N ARG A 90 20.07 -17.82 0.90
CA ARG A 90 21.29 -17.01 1.12
C ARG A 90 21.09 -15.82 2.06
N ARG A 91 19.92 -15.21 2.03
CA ARG A 91 19.58 -13.99 2.76
C ARG A 91 18.16 -14.07 3.35
N PRO A 92 17.91 -14.97 4.30
CA PRO A 92 16.56 -15.18 4.86
C PRO A 92 15.94 -13.91 5.46
N ILE A 93 16.76 -12.99 5.96
CA ILE A 93 16.29 -11.70 6.49
C ILE A 93 15.61 -10.89 5.39
N ILE A 94 16.18 -10.81 4.19
CA ILE A 94 15.57 -10.07 3.06
C ILE A 94 14.23 -10.72 2.66
N ALA A 95 14.15 -12.06 2.72
CA ALA A 95 12.92 -12.78 2.45
C ALA A 95 11.81 -12.41 3.46
N VAL A 96 12.11 -12.35 4.74
CA VAL A 96 11.15 -11.94 5.77
C VAL A 96 10.76 -10.47 5.61
N LEU A 97 11.73 -9.58 5.36
CA LEU A 97 11.49 -8.16 5.13
C LEU A 97 10.63 -7.91 3.88
N PHE A 98 10.67 -8.78 2.88
CA PHE A 98 9.77 -8.75 1.72
C PHE A 98 8.39 -9.34 2.06
N ALA A 99 8.33 -10.47 2.75
CA ALA A 99 7.08 -11.21 2.99
C ALA A 99 6.06 -10.36 3.77
N ILE A 100 6.49 -9.67 4.83
CA ILE A 100 5.60 -8.85 5.67
C ILE A 100 4.84 -7.79 4.84
N PRO A 101 5.50 -6.86 4.13
CA PRO A 101 4.80 -5.87 3.33
C PRO A 101 4.07 -6.47 2.11
N ALA A 102 4.56 -7.57 1.53
CA ALA A 102 3.90 -8.24 0.42
C ALA A 102 2.56 -8.84 0.82
N LEU A 103 2.48 -9.54 1.95
CA LEU A 103 1.24 -10.07 2.52
C LEU A 103 0.30 -8.94 2.95
N SER A 104 0.84 -7.85 3.51
CA SER A 104 0.08 -6.66 3.85
C SER A 104 -0.52 -6.01 2.60
N LEU A 105 0.26 -5.83 1.53
CA LEU A 105 -0.21 -5.28 0.26
C LEU A 105 -1.28 -6.15 -0.41
N ALA A 106 -1.13 -7.46 -0.34
CA ALA A 106 -2.14 -8.42 -0.81
C ALA A 106 -3.46 -8.33 -0.03
N GLY A 107 -3.42 -7.83 1.21
CA GLY A 107 -4.59 -7.72 2.08
C GLY A 107 -4.89 -9.01 2.84
N ILE A 108 -3.83 -9.70 3.30
CA ILE A 108 -3.98 -10.95 4.08
C ILE A 108 -3.99 -10.61 5.58
N PRO A 109 -4.92 -11.18 6.39
CA PRO A 109 -4.88 -11.05 7.83
C PRO A 109 -3.57 -11.65 8.40
N PRO A 110 -2.99 -11.10 9.46
CA PRO A 110 -3.46 -10.00 10.32
C PRO A 110 -2.91 -8.62 9.93
N PHE A 111 -2.41 -8.42 8.73
CA PHE A 111 -1.72 -7.19 8.32
C PHE A 111 -2.67 -6.01 8.06
N SER A 112 -2.14 -4.78 8.15
CA SER A 112 -2.88 -3.52 8.00
C SER A 112 -3.61 -3.37 6.66
N GLY A 113 -3.07 -3.95 5.59
CA GLY A 113 -3.71 -3.95 4.28
C GLY A 113 -5.04 -4.70 4.24
N PHE A 114 -5.22 -5.73 5.07
CA PHE A 114 -6.51 -6.38 5.22
C PHE A 114 -7.56 -5.41 5.81
N VAL A 115 -7.23 -4.74 6.91
CA VAL A 115 -8.15 -3.80 7.57
C VAL A 115 -8.52 -2.66 6.63
N ALA A 116 -7.52 -2.05 5.96
CA ALA A 116 -7.73 -0.94 5.04
C ALA A 116 -8.56 -1.33 3.80
N LYS A 117 -8.38 -2.52 3.25
CA LYS A 117 -9.21 -3.02 2.13
C LYS A 117 -10.60 -3.39 2.58
N LEU A 118 -10.72 -4.03 3.74
CA LEU A 118 -12.01 -4.43 4.29
C LEU A 118 -12.90 -3.21 4.53
N SER A 119 -12.34 -2.12 5.08
CA SER A 119 -13.11 -0.89 5.31
C SER A 119 -13.65 -0.27 4.01
N LEU A 120 -12.86 -0.29 2.92
CA LEU A 120 -13.30 0.18 1.61
C LEU A 120 -14.37 -0.72 0.99
N ILE A 121 -14.22 -2.05 1.15
CA ILE A 121 -15.19 -3.04 0.67
C ILE A 121 -16.51 -2.87 1.41
N ASP A 122 -16.46 -2.76 2.74
CA ASP A 122 -17.66 -2.54 3.57
C ASP A 122 -18.36 -1.24 3.20
N ALA A 123 -17.62 -0.14 3.07
CA ALA A 123 -18.17 1.14 2.61
C ALA A 123 -18.81 1.03 1.22
N GLY A 124 -18.21 0.27 0.30
CA GLY A 124 -18.73 0.05 -1.04
C GLY A 124 -20.02 -0.77 -1.06
N ILE A 125 -20.11 -1.80 -0.21
CA ILE A 125 -21.31 -2.63 -0.05
C ILE A 125 -22.45 -1.79 0.53
N ASN A 126 -22.20 -1.05 1.61
CA ASN A 126 -23.19 -0.21 2.29
C ASN A 126 -23.69 0.93 1.38
N ALA A 127 -22.85 1.41 0.45
CA ALA A 127 -23.24 2.39 -0.57
C ALA A 127 -23.93 1.77 -1.80
N GLY A 128 -24.20 0.45 -1.81
CA GLY A 128 -24.81 -0.25 -2.95
C GLY A 128 -23.91 -0.34 -4.19
N SER A 129 -22.64 -0.01 -4.10
CA SER A 129 -21.68 0.05 -5.21
C SER A 129 -20.98 -1.29 -5.46
N VAL A 130 -21.75 -2.37 -5.60
CA VAL A 130 -21.25 -3.75 -5.69
C VAL A 130 -20.26 -3.96 -6.85
N ALA A 131 -20.46 -3.31 -7.99
CA ALA A 131 -19.60 -3.46 -9.15
C ALA A 131 -18.14 -3.07 -8.85
N ILE A 132 -17.89 -1.95 -8.16
CA ILE A 132 -16.54 -1.53 -7.82
C ILE A 132 -15.93 -2.40 -6.72
N VAL A 133 -16.75 -2.95 -5.82
CA VAL A 133 -16.31 -3.92 -4.81
C VAL A 133 -15.79 -5.19 -5.48
N VAL A 134 -16.49 -5.72 -6.48
CA VAL A 134 -16.01 -6.88 -7.28
C VAL A 134 -14.69 -6.55 -7.98
N VAL A 135 -14.57 -5.38 -8.59
CA VAL A 135 -13.31 -4.93 -9.22
C VAL A 135 -12.17 -4.86 -8.19
N ALA A 136 -12.42 -4.34 -6.99
CA ALA A 136 -11.45 -4.24 -5.92
C ALA A 136 -10.99 -5.65 -5.44
N LEU A 137 -11.90 -6.60 -5.31
CA LEU A 137 -11.56 -7.99 -4.95
C LEU A 137 -10.72 -8.66 -6.05
N VAL A 138 -11.08 -8.50 -7.32
CA VAL A 138 -10.31 -9.02 -8.47
C VAL A 138 -8.91 -8.40 -8.49
N ALA A 139 -8.79 -7.09 -8.33
CA ALA A 139 -7.50 -6.40 -8.26
C ALA A 139 -6.66 -6.87 -7.07
N SER A 140 -7.29 -7.18 -5.92
CA SER A 140 -6.61 -7.73 -4.74
C SER A 140 -6.05 -9.13 -5.01
N MET A 141 -6.81 -9.99 -5.70
CA MET A 141 -6.36 -11.32 -6.11
C MET A 141 -5.15 -11.25 -7.07
N PHE A 142 -5.21 -10.36 -8.06
CA PHE A 142 -4.08 -10.15 -8.96
C PHE A 142 -2.86 -9.52 -8.26
N THR A 143 -3.09 -8.70 -7.23
CA THR A 143 -2.00 -8.21 -6.37
C THR A 143 -1.30 -9.37 -5.68
N LEU A 144 -2.04 -10.33 -5.11
CA LEU A 144 -1.47 -11.53 -4.49
C LEU A 144 -0.66 -12.34 -5.50
N LEU A 145 -1.20 -12.58 -6.71
CA LEU A 145 -0.49 -13.30 -7.78
C LEU A 145 0.80 -12.59 -8.18
N SER A 146 0.78 -11.27 -8.28
CA SER A 146 1.96 -10.47 -8.61
C SER A 146 3.02 -10.52 -7.51
N MET A 147 2.63 -10.46 -6.23
CA MET A 147 3.56 -10.63 -5.12
C MET A 147 4.14 -12.04 -5.06
N SER A 148 3.33 -13.06 -5.35
CA SER A 148 3.77 -14.45 -5.48
C SER A 148 4.76 -14.63 -6.65
N LYS A 149 4.56 -13.93 -7.77
CA LYS A 149 5.49 -13.92 -8.90
C LYS A 149 6.87 -13.39 -8.48
N ILE A 150 6.93 -12.29 -7.73
CA ILE A 150 8.20 -11.77 -7.19
C ILE A 150 8.81 -12.80 -6.23
N TRP A 151 8.00 -13.37 -5.32
CA TRP A 151 8.48 -14.36 -4.37
C TRP A 151 9.12 -15.57 -5.04
N LEU A 152 8.43 -16.16 -6.00
CA LEU A 152 8.92 -17.33 -6.75
C LEU A 152 10.19 -17.00 -7.54
N GLY A 153 10.25 -15.85 -8.20
CA GLY A 153 11.39 -15.44 -9.03
C GLY A 153 12.63 -15.10 -8.20
N VAL A 154 12.48 -14.31 -7.12
CA VAL A 154 13.62 -13.80 -6.34
C VAL A 154 14.08 -14.79 -5.26
N PHE A 155 13.13 -15.41 -4.55
CA PHE A 155 13.44 -16.13 -3.32
C PHE A 155 13.54 -17.65 -3.50
N TRP A 156 12.73 -18.25 -4.40
CA TRP A 156 12.65 -19.71 -4.55
C TRP A 156 13.26 -20.25 -5.84
N ARG A 157 13.50 -19.40 -6.85
CA ARG A 157 14.19 -19.84 -8.07
C ARG A 157 15.60 -20.36 -7.75
N GLU A 158 16.16 -21.17 -8.65
CA GLU A 158 17.55 -21.63 -8.51
C GLU A 158 18.53 -20.48 -8.31
N PRO A 159 19.53 -20.66 -7.41
CA PRO A 159 20.49 -19.61 -7.12
C PRO A 159 21.27 -19.18 -8.38
N THR A 160 21.22 -17.89 -8.70
CA THR A 160 22.13 -17.29 -9.67
C THR A 160 23.48 -16.98 -9.00
N PRO A 161 24.62 -17.09 -9.72
CA PRO A 161 25.91 -16.67 -9.18
C PRO A 161 25.80 -15.24 -8.64
N PRO A 162 26.33 -14.97 -7.42
CA PRO A 162 26.30 -13.60 -6.90
C PRO A 162 27.14 -12.71 -7.79
N SER A 163 26.57 -11.56 -8.18
CA SER A 163 27.34 -10.47 -8.76
C SER A 163 28.22 -9.82 -7.68
N GLU A 164 29.29 -9.16 -8.06
CA GLU A 164 30.06 -8.38 -7.09
C GLU A 164 29.14 -7.34 -6.44
N PRO A 165 29.16 -7.23 -5.10
CA PRO A 165 28.27 -6.31 -4.41
C PRO A 165 28.55 -4.86 -4.82
N ALA A 166 27.52 -4.15 -5.26
CA ALA A 166 27.61 -2.78 -5.72
C ALA A 166 27.93 -1.78 -4.59
N SER A 167 27.67 -2.16 -3.31
CA SER A 167 27.80 -1.25 -2.18
C SER A 167 28.75 -1.73 -1.09
N SER A 168 29.29 -0.78 -0.32
CA SER A 168 30.16 -1.06 0.84
C SER A 168 29.38 -1.74 1.98
N LYS A 169 30.11 -2.48 2.86
CA LYS A 169 29.50 -3.12 4.05
C LYS A 169 28.78 -2.14 4.98
N ALA A 170 29.27 -0.90 5.10
CA ALA A 170 28.64 0.15 5.90
C ALA A 170 27.28 0.58 5.30
N SER A 171 27.22 0.80 3.98
CA SER A 171 25.98 1.13 3.27
C SER A 171 24.92 0.03 3.42
N LYS A 172 25.31 -1.23 3.31
CA LYS A 172 24.41 -2.38 3.52
C LYS A 172 23.81 -2.42 4.93
N ARG A 173 24.61 -2.13 5.95
CA ARG A 173 24.13 -2.12 7.34
C ARG A 173 23.10 -1.01 7.56
N THR A 174 23.35 0.17 7.03
CA THR A 174 22.43 1.31 7.10
C THR A 174 21.13 1.02 6.37
N MET A 175 21.19 0.45 5.17
CA MET A 175 20.02 0.10 4.36
C MET A 175 19.17 -0.99 5.02
N ASN A 176 19.79 -2.02 5.59
CA ASN A 176 19.09 -3.04 6.38
C ASN A 176 18.40 -2.42 7.60
N GLY A 177 19.09 -1.56 8.34
CA GLY A 177 18.53 -0.86 9.50
C GLY A 177 17.31 0.01 9.14
N ALA A 178 17.42 0.79 8.07
CA ALA A 178 16.31 1.60 7.55
C ALA A 178 15.11 0.74 7.14
N THR A 179 15.37 -0.39 6.46
CA THR A 179 14.31 -1.32 6.05
C THR A 179 13.63 -1.96 7.25
N MET A 180 14.39 -2.37 8.27
CA MET A 180 13.82 -2.92 9.52
C MET A 180 12.96 -1.88 10.26
N ALA A 181 13.43 -0.63 10.35
CA ALA A 181 12.66 0.45 10.96
C ALA A 181 11.34 0.71 10.19
N ALA A 182 11.37 0.70 8.86
CA ALA A 182 10.18 0.85 8.04
C ALA A 182 9.21 -0.35 8.17
N VAL A 183 9.71 -1.59 8.32
CA VAL A 183 8.87 -2.77 8.64
C VAL A 183 8.21 -2.60 10.00
N ALA A 184 8.93 -2.13 11.01
CA ALA A 184 8.35 -1.82 12.32
C ALA A 184 7.23 -0.78 12.20
N GLY A 185 7.39 0.24 11.34
CA GLY A 185 6.33 1.20 10.99
C GLY A 185 5.11 0.52 10.35
N THR A 186 5.32 -0.46 9.46
CA THR A 186 4.22 -1.25 8.88
C THR A 186 3.43 -2.02 9.93
N LEU A 187 4.14 -2.62 10.90
CA LEU A 187 3.51 -3.36 12.01
C LEU A 187 2.81 -2.41 13.00
N ALA A 188 3.38 -1.22 13.22
CA ALA A 188 2.75 -0.20 14.07
C ALA A 188 1.39 0.26 13.53
N VAL A 189 1.23 0.38 12.21
CA VAL A 189 -0.08 0.69 11.59
C VAL A 189 -1.12 -0.40 11.91
N VAL A 190 -0.71 -1.67 12.00
CA VAL A 190 -1.62 -2.75 12.42
C VAL A 190 -2.03 -2.56 13.88
N ALA A 191 -1.05 -2.35 14.77
CA ALA A 191 -1.30 -2.18 16.21
C ALA A 191 -2.17 -0.95 16.51
N LEU A 192 -2.06 0.09 15.71
CA LEU A 192 -2.79 1.36 15.85
C LEU A 192 -4.03 1.43 14.93
N ALA A 193 -4.48 0.32 14.35
CA ALA A 193 -5.59 0.33 13.38
C ALA A 193 -6.89 0.96 13.95
N GLY A 194 -7.21 0.71 15.21
CA GLY A 194 -8.39 1.31 15.87
C GLY A 194 -8.29 2.84 16.00
N PRO A 195 -7.27 3.39 16.67
CA PRO A 195 -7.04 4.84 16.72
C PRO A 195 -6.95 5.50 15.35
N LEU A 196 -6.28 4.87 14.38
CA LEU A 196 -6.17 5.38 13.02
C LEU A 196 -7.52 5.40 12.28
N TRP A 197 -8.39 4.43 12.54
CA TRP A 197 -9.74 4.42 12.00
C TRP A 197 -10.56 5.60 12.53
N ASN A 198 -10.58 5.81 13.85
CA ASN A 198 -11.31 6.92 14.48
C ASN A 198 -10.84 8.28 13.93
N MET A 199 -9.52 8.48 13.82
CA MET A 199 -8.94 9.68 13.23
C MET A 199 -9.31 9.83 11.75
N SER A 200 -9.35 8.73 11.00
CA SER A 200 -9.75 8.75 9.58
C SER A 200 -11.22 9.12 9.42
N GLU A 201 -12.11 8.67 10.33
CA GLU A 201 -13.51 9.07 10.33
C GLU A 201 -13.70 10.55 10.67
N GLU A 202 -12.96 11.08 11.63
CA GLU A 202 -12.98 12.50 11.99
C GLU A 202 -12.55 13.36 10.79
N ILE A 203 -11.42 13.04 10.17
CA ILE A 203 -10.96 13.70 8.95
C ILE A 203 -12.01 13.61 7.83
N ALA A 204 -12.66 12.45 7.67
CA ALA A 204 -13.67 12.28 6.63
C ALA A 204 -14.92 13.12 6.87
N ARG A 205 -15.35 13.29 8.12
CA ARG A 205 -16.46 14.17 8.48
C ARG A 205 -16.12 15.62 8.18
N ASP A 206 -14.95 16.10 8.61
CA ASP A 206 -14.50 17.47 8.37
C ASP A 206 -14.40 17.78 6.86
N LEU A 207 -13.88 16.83 6.06
CA LEU A 207 -13.78 16.99 4.60
C LEU A 207 -15.14 17.04 3.88
N LEU A 208 -16.15 16.36 4.41
CA LEU A 208 -17.49 16.31 3.80
C LEU A 208 -18.43 17.40 4.31
N ASP A 209 -18.23 17.90 5.51
CA ASP A 209 -19.09 18.93 6.11
C ASP A 209 -18.83 20.31 5.50
N GLY A 210 -17.62 20.63 5.10
CA GLY A 210 -17.25 21.90 4.45
C GLY A 210 -17.56 23.18 5.26
N GLN A 211 -18.42 23.12 6.29
CA GLN A 211 -18.86 24.28 7.07
C GLN A 211 -17.70 24.85 7.90
N THR A 212 -16.92 24.00 8.55
CA THR A 212 -15.74 24.39 9.29
C THR A 212 -14.77 25.19 8.43
N TYR A 213 -14.53 24.76 7.19
CA TYR A 213 -13.70 25.46 6.22
C TYR A 213 -14.32 26.80 5.78
N ILE A 214 -15.63 26.83 5.54
CA ILE A 214 -16.35 28.04 5.13
C ILE A 214 -16.30 29.09 6.25
N ASP A 215 -16.54 28.69 7.49
CA ASP A 215 -16.52 29.57 8.67
C ASP A 215 -15.12 30.14 8.93
N GLU A 216 -14.09 29.32 8.76
CA GLU A 216 -12.70 29.72 8.99
C GLU A 216 -12.15 30.64 7.88
N VAL A 217 -12.48 30.36 6.60
CA VAL A 217 -11.98 31.12 5.45
C VAL A 217 -12.80 32.38 5.17
N LEU A 218 -14.12 32.33 5.34
CA LEU A 218 -15.00 33.46 5.09
C LEU A 218 -15.24 34.36 6.32
N GLY A 219 -14.67 33.98 7.49
CA GLY A 219 -14.79 34.76 8.71
C GLY A 219 -16.23 34.95 9.17
N THR A 220 -17.11 34.01 8.85
CA THR A 220 -18.51 34.00 9.31
C THR A 220 -18.58 33.52 10.77
N ASP A 221 -17.73 34.11 11.61
CA ASP A 221 -17.99 34.09 13.03
C ASP A 221 -19.32 34.86 13.24
N ARG A 222 -20.41 34.13 13.34
CA ARG A 222 -21.69 34.70 13.78
C ARG A 222 -21.56 35.05 15.25
N GLY A 223 -20.65 36.01 15.50
CA GLY A 223 -20.59 36.73 16.76
C GLY A 223 -21.96 37.21 17.09
N GLY A 224 -22.43 36.81 18.27
CA GLY A 224 -23.77 36.95 18.75
C GLY A 224 -24.46 38.23 18.34
N VAL A 225 -25.57 38.09 17.65
CA VAL A 225 -26.62 39.08 17.66
C VAL A 225 -27.12 39.06 19.10
N ALA A 226 -26.55 39.96 19.91
CA ALA A 226 -27.15 40.35 21.18
C ALA A 226 -28.52 40.94 20.79
N SER A 227 -29.57 40.23 21.14
CA SER A 227 -30.95 40.75 21.08
C SER A 227 -31.07 41.95 21.96
N PRO A 228 -31.76 43.04 21.55
CA PRO A 228 -32.01 44.21 22.34
C PRO A 228 -32.89 43.94 23.56
#